data_f03e39b98543843fef351b54c41e3941
#
_entry.id   f03e39b98543843fef351b54c41e3941
#
_cell.length_a   1.000
_cell.length_b   1.000
_cell.length_c   1.000
_cell.angle_alpha   90.00
_cell.angle_beta   90.00
_cell.angle_gamma   90.00
#
_symmetry.space_group_name_H-M   'P 1'
#
loop_
_entity.id
_entity.type
_entity.pdbx_description
1 polymer ?
#
loop_
_entity_poly.entity_id
_entity_poly.type
_entity_poly.pdbx_seq_one_letter_code
_entity_poly.pdbx_strand_id
1 'polypeptide(L)'
;VQNKTHLDRLVAYFEQPFFITDDPISICHAFSDKHDREIIGLYAATLAWGSRASIVAKLEDLCTRMGYKPWNFVKDFDPTRDSDVLRSFVHRTFQPEDCIAFTHNLSLLMNQYGNVENIFECDPNSPDISESIEKFSLRMMTIRADTPSRLSKHLARPSRNSACKRLSLYLRWMVRPGPVDLGIWKTIKPSQLLLPLDIHSGRQARALGLLDRKMNDFKAVIALTETCRALDKHDPARYDYALFGLGMYGDPFND
;
A
#
# COMPACT_ATOMS: atom_id res chain seq x y z
N VAL A 1 -17.36 2.67 23.60
CA VAL A 1 -18.30 3.66 23.01
C VAL A 1 -17.61 5.02 22.86
N GLN A 2 -16.93 5.51 23.91
CA GLN A 2 -16.28 6.83 23.91
C GLN A 2 -15.15 6.94 22.86
N ASN A 3 -14.35 5.88 22.69
CA ASN A 3 -13.29 5.84 21.68
C ASN A 3 -13.82 5.85 20.25
N LYS A 4 -14.97 5.22 19.97
CA LYS A 4 -15.53 5.20 18.61
C LYS A 4 -15.90 6.59 18.12
N THR A 5 -16.64 7.36 18.92
CA THR A 5 -17.08 8.73 18.52
C THR A 5 -15.88 9.64 18.26
N HIS A 6 -14.83 9.55 19.10
CA HIS A 6 -13.61 10.32 18.91
C HIS A 6 -12.87 9.90 17.63
N LEU A 7 -12.70 8.59 17.41
CA LEU A 7 -12.07 8.05 16.20
C LEU A 7 -12.83 8.43 14.94
N ASP A 8 -14.17 8.37 14.96
CA ASP A 8 -15.00 8.79 13.80
C ASP A 8 -14.82 10.28 13.49
N ARG A 9 -14.70 11.13 14.51
CA ARG A 9 -14.39 12.58 14.32
C ARG A 9 -13.00 12.78 13.71
N LEU A 10 -12.00 12.04 14.17
CA LEU A 10 -10.63 12.08 13.62
C LEU A 10 -10.59 11.60 12.17
N VAL A 11 -11.30 10.51 11.84
CA VAL A 11 -11.44 10.07 10.44
C VAL A 11 -12.05 11.17 9.59
N ALA A 12 -13.18 11.75 10.02
CA ALA A 12 -13.85 12.82 9.30
C ALA A 12 -12.95 14.07 9.10
N TYR A 13 -12.05 14.33 10.03
CA TYR A 13 -11.11 15.45 9.95
C TYR A 13 -9.93 15.13 9.02
N PHE A 14 -9.29 13.95 9.15
CA PHE A 14 -8.07 13.62 8.40
C PHE A 14 -8.33 13.03 7.02
N GLU A 15 -9.45 12.33 6.80
CA GLU A 15 -9.81 11.78 5.49
C GLU A 15 -10.36 12.87 4.56
N GLN A 16 -9.53 13.86 4.24
CA GLN A 16 -9.89 15.03 3.42
C GLN A 16 -8.83 15.26 2.34
N PRO A 17 -9.15 15.96 1.24
CA PRO A 17 -8.22 16.22 0.13
C PRO A 17 -6.88 16.84 0.54
N PHE A 18 -6.83 17.62 1.62
CA PHE A 18 -5.56 18.19 2.09
C PHE A 18 -4.53 17.12 2.48
N PHE A 19 -5.00 15.93 2.87
CA PHE A 19 -4.13 14.80 3.24
C PHE A 19 -3.34 14.27 2.04
N ILE A 20 -3.84 14.49 0.81
CA ILE A 20 -3.21 14.01 -0.43
C ILE A 20 -1.90 14.74 -0.71
N THR A 21 -1.85 16.05 -0.45
CA THR A 21 -0.81 16.98 -0.97
C THR A 21 0.63 16.49 -0.71
N ASP A 22 0.90 15.99 0.49
CA ASP A 22 2.23 15.55 0.89
C ASP A 22 2.36 14.03 1.02
N ASP A 23 1.29 13.27 0.72
CA ASP A 23 1.29 11.81 0.84
C ASP A 23 1.68 11.15 -0.49
N PRO A 24 2.38 10.00 -0.48
CA PRO A 24 2.71 9.27 -1.71
C PRO A 24 1.53 8.95 -2.63
N ILE A 25 0.29 8.89 -2.11
CA ILE A 25 -0.92 8.70 -2.92
C ILE A 25 -1.15 9.86 -3.92
N SER A 26 -0.56 11.04 -3.66
CA SER A 26 -0.66 12.20 -4.55
C SER A 26 -0.29 11.87 -5.99
N ILE A 27 0.71 11.01 -6.18
CA ILE A 27 1.13 10.59 -7.52
C ILE A 27 0.02 9.84 -8.27
N CYS A 28 -0.81 9.07 -7.55
CA CYS A 28 -1.93 8.36 -8.17
C CYS A 28 -3.01 9.33 -8.65
N HIS A 29 -3.22 10.43 -7.93
CA HIS A 29 -4.19 11.46 -8.30
C HIS A 29 -3.78 12.29 -9.52
N ALA A 30 -2.50 12.25 -9.91
CA ALA A 30 -2.01 12.89 -11.14
C ALA A 30 -2.45 12.14 -12.42
N PHE A 31 -2.93 10.92 -12.31
CA PHE A 31 -3.38 10.10 -13.44
C PHE A 31 -4.91 9.99 -13.46
N SER A 32 -5.50 9.97 -14.65
CA SER A 32 -6.93 9.72 -14.86
C SER A 32 -7.24 8.25 -15.18
N ASP A 33 -6.33 7.55 -15.84
CA ASP A 33 -6.49 6.15 -16.23
C ASP A 33 -6.38 5.22 -15.02
N LYS A 34 -7.32 4.26 -14.90
CA LYS A 34 -7.37 3.30 -13.81
C LYS A 34 -6.08 2.47 -13.73
N HIS A 35 -5.60 2.00 -14.85
CA HIS A 35 -4.46 1.07 -14.91
C HIS A 35 -3.14 1.79 -14.60
N ASP A 36 -2.99 3.06 -15.03
CA ASP A 36 -1.85 3.88 -14.64
C ASP A 36 -1.83 4.11 -13.12
N ARG A 37 -3.01 4.39 -12.52
CA ARG A 37 -3.15 4.50 -11.05
C ARG A 37 -2.78 3.21 -10.31
N GLU A 38 -3.17 2.06 -10.84
CA GLU A 38 -2.81 0.75 -10.28
C GLU A 38 -1.30 0.55 -10.23
N ILE A 39 -0.63 0.81 -11.35
CA ILE A 39 0.82 0.62 -11.46
C ILE A 39 1.57 1.60 -10.58
N ILE A 40 1.32 2.91 -10.78
CA ILE A 40 2.08 3.91 -10.02
C ILE A 40 1.80 3.85 -8.52
N GLY A 41 0.57 3.50 -8.13
CA GLY A 41 0.19 3.28 -6.74
C GLY A 41 0.95 2.11 -6.11
N LEU A 42 1.18 1.03 -6.85
CA LEU A 42 1.97 -0.09 -6.37
C LEU A 42 3.44 0.31 -6.12
N TYR A 43 4.04 1.09 -7.02
CA TYR A 43 5.37 1.66 -6.79
C TYR A 43 5.36 2.66 -5.63
N ALA A 44 4.36 3.52 -5.54
CA ALA A 44 4.24 4.51 -4.46
C ALA A 44 4.20 3.83 -3.09
N ALA A 45 3.36 2.81 -2.93
CA ALA A 45 3.31 2.03 -1.70
C ALA A 45 4.61 1.26 -1.45
N THR A 46 5.20 0.65 -2.49
CA THR A 46 6.47 -0.08 -2.40
C THR A 46 7.62 0.82 -1.96
N LEU A 47 7.63 2.08 -2.35
CA LEU A 47 8.64 3.08 -1.99
C LEU A 47 8.28 3.90 -0.73
N ALA A 48 7.13 3.63 -0.10
CA ALA A 48 6.61 4.42 1.03
C ALA A 48 7.40 4.21 2.33
N TRP A 49 8.72 4.54 2.33
CA TRP A 49 9.56 4.65 3.53
C TRP A 49 10.62 5.73 3.38
N GLY A 50 10.80 6.53 4.43
CA GLY A 50 11.68 7.70 4.46
C GLY A 50 10.88 9.00 4.53
N SER A 51 11.47 10.12 4.14
CA SER A 51 10.75 11.39 4.11
C SER A 51 9.77 11.44 2.94
N ARG A 52 8.59 12.00 3.16
CA ARG A 52 7.53 12.15 2.14
C ARG A 52 8.05 12.90 0.90
N ALA A 53 8.75 14.01 1.09
CA ALA A 53 9.33 14.78 -0.02
C ALA A 53 10.26 13.92 -0.90
N SER A 54 11.12 13.09 -0.28
CA SER A 54 11.99 12.19 -1.03
C SER A 54 11.23 11.11 -1.77
N ILE A 55 10.15 10.59 -1.19
CA ILE A 55 9.30 9.57 -1.84
C ILE A 55 8.61 10.19 -3.07
N VAL A 56 7.95 11.33 -2.90
CA VAL A 56 7.24 12.01 -4.00
C VAL A 56 8.20 12.37 -5.13
N ALA A 57 9.39 12.94 -4.82
CA ALA A 57 10.39 13.25 -5.84
C ALA A 57 10.88 12.02 -6.60
N LYS A 58 11.00 10.86 -5.93
CA LYS A 58 11.39 9.60 -6.57
C LYS A 58 10.28 8.98 -7.39
N LEU A 59 9.03 9.16 -7.00
CA LEU A 59 7.90 8.72 -7.80
C LEU A 59 7.77 9.56 -9.08
N GLU A 60 8.01 10.86 -9.00
CA GLU A 60 8.04 11.76 -10.15
C GLU A 60 9.20 11.40 -11.13
N ASP A 61 10.40 11.12 -10.61
CA ASP A 61 11.51 10.56 -11.39
C ASP A 61 11.10 9.27 -12.12
N LEU A 62 10.39 8.37 -11.42
CA LEU A 62 9.92 7.12 -12.02
C LEU A 62 8.85 7.36 -13.10
N CYS A 63 7.89 8.25 -12.86
CA CYS A 63 6.88 8.64 -13.86
C CYS A 63 7.54 9.21 -15.12
N THR A 64 8.54 10.07 -14.96
CA THR A 64 9.31 10.63 -16.09
C THR A 64 9.98 9.53 -16.89
N ARG A 65 10.63 8.56 -16.22
CA ARG A 65 11.27 7.40 -16.88
C ARG A 65 10.28 6.54 -17.64
N MET A 66 9.07 6.38 -17.12
CA MET A 66 7.97 5.64 -17.76
C MET A 66 7.21 6.45 -18.81
N GLY A 67 7.65 7.70 -19.11
CA GLY A 67 6.98 8.60 -20.05
C GLY A 67 5.56 8.96 -19.64
N TYR A 68 5.26 9.00 -18.34
CA TYR A 68 3.92 9.20 -17.77
C TYR A 68 2.86 8.23 -18.31
N LYS A 69 3.28 7.02 -18.68
CA LYS A 69 2.42 5.91 -19.11
C LYS A 69 2.80 4.62 -18.39
N PRO A 70 2.68 4.58 -17.06
CA PRO A 70 3.17 3.46 -16.26
C PRO A 70 2.56 2.12 -16.66
N TRP A 71 1.27 2.06 -17.02
CA TRP A 71 0.64 0.84 -17.51
C TRP A 71 1.33 0.30 -18.77
N ASN A 72 1.47 1.14 -19.79
CA ASN A 72 2.08 0.71 -21.06
C ASN A 72 3.54 0.31 -20.85
N PHE A 73 4.29 1.11 -20.09
CA PHE A 73 5.69 0.84 -19.81
C PHE A 73 5.87 -0.53 -19.13
N VAL A 74 5.07 -0.83 -18.10
CA VAL A 74 5.20 -2.10 -17.38
C VAL A 74 4.66 -3.26 -18.20
N LYS A 75 3.51 -3.11 -18.86
CA LYS A 75 2.89 -4.16 -19.67
C LYS A 75 3.79 -4.65 -20.80
N ASP A 76 4.46 -3.71 -21.48
CA ASP A 76 5.29 -3.97 -22.66
C ASP A 76 6.79 -4.06 -22.30
N PHE A 77 7.14 -4.16 -21.02
CA PHE A 77 8.51 -4.13 -20.54
C PHE A 77 9.35 -5.29 -21.09
N ASP A 78 10.41 -4.95 -21.83
CA ASP A 78 11.44 -5.88 -22.28
C ASP A 78 12.76 -5.53 -21.56
N PRO A 79 13.32 -6.45 -20.73
CA PRO A 79 14.53 -6.16 -19.97
C PRO A 79 15.76 -5.87 -20.87
N THR A 80 15.79 -6.35 -22.11
CA THR A 80 16.91 -6.09 -23.03
C THR A 80 16.85 -4.68 -23.63
N ARG A 81 15.65 -4.14 -23.81
CA ARG A 81 15.39 -2.81 -24.36
C ARG A 81 15.28 -1.73 -23.31
N ASP A 82 14.54 -2.03 -22.22
CA ASP A 82 14.02 -1.00 -21.31
C ASP A 82 14.79 -0.90 -19.98
N SER A 83 15.69 -1.86 -19.67
CA SER A 83 16.43 -1.83 -18.40
C SER A 83 17.29 -0.57 -18.24
N ASP A 84 17.81 0.00 -19.34
CA ASP A 84 18.67 1.18 -19.30
C ASP A 84 17.95 2.39 -18.70
N VAL A 85 16.64 2.52 -18.94
CA VAL A 85 15.80 3.59 -18.36
C VAL A 85 15.78 3.52 -16.84
N LEU A 86 15.85 2.32 -16.26
CA LEU A 86 15.77 2.07 -14.82
C LEU A 86 17.12 1.92 -14.13
N ARG A 87 18.25 1.79 -14.85
CA ARG A 87 19.59 1.50 -14.30
C ARG A 87 20.14 2.52 -13.30
N SER A 88 19.63 3.74 -13.31
CA SER A 88 20.04 4.79 -12.36
C SER A 88 18.98 5.09 -11.31
N PHE A 89 17.88 4.32 -11.29
CA PHE A 89 16.81 4.53 -10.32
C PHE A 89 17.18 3.94 -8.96
N VAL A 90 17.28 4.78 -7.96
CA VAL A 90 17.60 4.39 -6.58
C VAL A 90 16.68 5.13 -5.61
N HIS A 91 16.08 4.38 -4.68
CA HIS A 91 15.41 4.93 -3.51
C HIS A 91 15.84 4.17 -2.26
N ARG A 92 16.76 4.75 -1.47
CA ARG A 92 17.27 4.12 -0.25
C ARG A 92 17.83 2.72 -0.52
N THR A 93 17.19 1.67 0.03
CA THR A 93 17.60 0.27 -0.18
C THR A 93 17.03 -0.37 -1.44
N PHE A 94 16.08 0.28 -2.11
CA PHE A 94 15.56 -0.14 -3.41
C PHE A 94 16.51 0.31 -4.50
N GLN A 95 17.25 -0.65 -5.06
CA GLN A 95 18.32 -0.42 -6.02
C GLN A 95 17.83 -0.62 -7.46
N PRO A 96 18.61 -0.24 -8.48
CA PRO A 96 18.22 -0.42 -9.88
C PRO A 96 17.84 -1.86 -10.22
N GLU A 97 18.58 -2.82 -9.69
CA GLU A 97 18.30 -4.26 -9.91
C GLU A 97 16.95 -4.66 -9.32
N ASP A 98 16.57 -4.08 -8.17
CA ASP A 98 15.25 -4.31 -7.57
C ASP A 98 14.15 -3.71 -8.44
N CYS A 99 14.37 -2.49 -8.98
CA CYS A 99 13.43 -1.82 -9.86
C CYS A 99 13.20 -2.61 -11.16
N ILE A 100 14.27 -3.01 -11.81
CA ILE A 100 14.21 -3.80 -13.06
C ILE A 100 13.52 -5.15 -12.81
N ALA A 101 13.93 -5.88 -11.76
CA ALA A 101 13.33 -7.17 -11.44
C ALA A 101 11.85 -7.04 -11.05
N PHE A 102 11.50 -6.01 -10.25
CA PHE A 102 10.11 -5.73 -9.88
C PHE A 102 9.26 -5.43 -11.11
N THR A 103 9.74 -4.56 -12.01
CA THR A 103 9.05 -4.20 -13.25
C THR A 103 8.86 -5.40 -14.16
N HIS A 104 9.91 -6.19 -14.38
CA HIS A 104 9.85 -7.37 -15.24
C HIS A 104 8.90 -8.44 -14.68
N ASN A 105 8.99 -8.74 -13.38
CA ASN A 105 8.11 -9.72 -12.77
C ASN A 105 6.64 -9.26 -12.79
N LEU A 106 6.40 -7.97 -12.54
CA LEU A 106 5.06 -7.39 -12.64
C LEU A 106 4.52 -7.46 -14.07
N SER A 107 5.34 -7.16 -15.09
CA SER A 107 4.99 -7.32 -16.51
C SER A 107 4.52 -8.72 -16.83
N LEU A 108 5.29 -9.74 -16.46
CA LEU A 108 4.94 -11.13 -16.70
C LEU A 108 3.64 -11.54 -15.99
N LEU A 109 3.45 -11.10 -14.75
CA LEU A 109 2.21 -11.35 -14.01
C LEU A 109 1.02 -10.63 -14.66
N MET A 110 1.18 -9.40 -15.11
CA MET A 110 0.11 -8.68 -15.82
C MET A 110 -0.27 -9.38 -17.13
N ASN A 111 0.69 -9.92 -17.85
CA ASN A 111 0.43 -10.71 -19.07
C ASN A 111 -0.31 -12.01 -18.76
N GLN A 112 -0.07 -12.62 -17.59
CA GLN A 112 -0.75 -13.84 -17.16
C GLN A 112 -2.15 -13.59 -16.58
N TYR A 113 -2.34 -12.52 -15.77
CA TYR A 113 -3.55 -12.24 -15.01
C TYR A 113 -4.42 -11.11 -15.58
N GLY A 114 -3.91 -10.37 -16.55
CA GLY A 114 -4.58 -9.26 -17.24
C GLY A 114 -4.38 -7.90 -16.59
N ASN A 115 -4.48 -7.78 -15.28
CA ASN A 115 -4.30 -6.52 -14.53
C ASN A 115 -3.79 -6.79 -13.10
N VAL A 116 -3.45 -5.71 -12.38
CA VAL A 116 -2.89 -5.85 -11.01
C VAL A 116 -3.93 -6.35 -10.00
N GLU A 117 -5.18 -5.92 -10.11
CA GLU A 117 -6.28 -6.38 -9.25
C GLU A 117 -6.38 -7.92 -9.26
N ASN A 118 -6.32 -8.53 -10.44
CA ASN A 118 -6.39 -9.98 -10.60
C ASN A 118 -5.17 -10.72 -10.03
N ILE A 119 -3.97 -10.08 -10.01
CA ILE A 119 -2.78 -10.69 -9.43
C ILE A 119 -2.95 -10.91 -7.92
N PHE A 120 -3.69 -10.05 -7.23
CA PHE A 120 -3.94 -10.19 -5.79
C PHE A 120 -4.94 -11.32 -5.47
N GLU A 121 -5.87 -11.64 -6.35
CA GLU A 121 -6.80 -12.77 -6.22
C GLU A 121 -7.35 -12.96 -4.79
N CYS A 122 -8.46 -12.32 -4.49
CA CYS A 122 -9.10 -12.42 -3.18
C CYS A 122 -10.35 -13.30 -3.25
N ASP A 123 -10.46 -14.26 -2.32
CA ASP A 123 -11.71 -14.98 -2.12
C ASP A 123 -12.74 -14.02 -1.50
N PRO A 124 -13.93 -13.83 -2.12
CA PRO A 124 -14.99 -12.98 -1.58
C PRO A 124 -15.48 -13.37 -0.17
N ASN A 125 -15.22 -14.62 0.24
CA ASN A 125 -15.58 -15.17 1.55
C ASN A 125 -14.42 -15.16 2.55
N SER A 126 -13.22 -14.75 2.12
CA SER A 126 -12.08 -14.62 3.02
C SER A 126 -12.37 -13.56 4.10
N PRO A 127 -12.01 -13.80 5.37
CA PRO A 127 -12.21 -12.83 6.45
C PRO A 127 -11.37 -11.57 6.25
N ASP A 128 -10.23 -11.69 5.56
CA ASP A 128 -9.32 -10.59 5.28
C ASP A 128 -8.43 -10.87 4.06
N ILE A 129 -7.57 -9.89 3.72
CA ILE A 129 -6.68 -9.91 2.55
C ILE A 129 -5.31 -10.55 2.82
N SER A 130 -5.10 -11.26 3.92
CA SER A 130 -3.78 -11.83 4.27
C SER A 130 -3.28 -12.82 3.21
N GLU A 131 -4.17 -13.68 2.74
CA GLU A 131 -3.86 -14.66 1.69
C GLU A 131 -3.55 -13.98 0.34
N SER A 132 -4.27 -12.90 0.00
CA SER A 132 -4.04 -12.12 -1.23
C SER A 132 -2.66 -11.45 -1.21
N ILE A 133 -2.25 -10.89 -0.07
CA ILE A 133 -0.91 -10.33 0.14
C ILE A 133 0.17 -11.42 0.00
N GLU A 134 -0.06 -12.58 0.61
CA GLU A 134 0.87 -13.72 0.53
C GLU A 134 1.03 -14.19 -0.92
N LYS A 135 -0.08 -14.43 -1.63
CA LYS A 135 -0.11 -14.86 -3.03
C LYS A 135 0.61 -13.86 -3.94
N PHE A 136 0.29 -12.57 -3.82
CA PHE A 136 0.95 -11.52 -4.60
C PHE A 136 2.47 -11.55 -4.42
N SER A 137 2.92 -11.53 -3.16
CA SER A 137 4.37 -11.52 -2.86
C SER A 137 5.08 -12.78 -3.33
N LEU A 138 4.43 -13.95 -3.22
CA LEU A 138 4.98 -15.21 -3.74
C LEU A 138 5.05 -15.20 -5.28
N ARG A 139 3.99 -14.80 -5.96
CA ARG A 139 3.95 -14.69 -7.43
C ARG A 139 5.07 -13.79 -7.95
N MET A 140 5.22 -12.61 -7.33
CA MET A 140 6.30 -11.67 -7.65
C MET A 140 7.71 -12.26 -7.47
N MET A 141 7.89 -13.19 -6.53
CA MET A 141 9.19 -13.83 -6.29
C MET A 141 9.44 -15.07 -7.14
N THR A 142 8.39 -15.74 -7.64
CA THR A 142 8.50 -17.05 -8.27
C THR A 142 8.15 -17.09 -9.76
N ILE A 143 7.64 -15.99 -10.33
CA ILE A 143 7.29 -15.94 -11.76
C ILE A 143 8.50 -16.20 -12.67
N ARG A 144 9.71 -15.92 -12.20
CA ARG A 144 10.96 -16.22 -12.87
C ARG A 144 11.91 -16.94 -11.91
N ALA A 145 12.61 -17.95 -12.44
CA ALA A 145 13.62 -18.72 -11.68
C ALA A 145 14.84 -17.87 -11.28
N ASP A 146 15.18 -16.84 -12.07
CA ASP A 146 16.32 -15.93 -11.87
C ASP A 146 15.94 -14.64 -11.11
N THR A 147 14.75 -14.58 -10.49
CA THR A 147 14.36 -13.45 -9.64
C THR A 147 15.36 -13.23 -8.51
N PRO A 148 15.99 -12.03 -8.40
CA PRO A 148 16.96 -11.78 -7.35
C PRO A 148 16.34 -11.94 -5.96
N SER A 149 16.96 -12.74 -5.09
CA SER A 149 16.46 -13.02 -3.73
C SER A 149 16.30 -11.74 -2.87
N ARG A 150 17.11 -10.71 -3.15
CA ARG A 150 17.04 -9.42 -2.47
C ARG A 150 15.70 -8.71 -2.67
N LEU A 151 14.99 -8.96 -3.77
CA LEU A 151 13.66 -8.38 -4.05
C LEU A 151 12.66 -8.70 -2.93
N SER A 152 12.83 -9.84 -2.24
CA SER A 152 12.00 -10.24 -1.10
C SER A 152 11.94 -9.21 0.04
N LYS A 153 12.94 -8.32 0.17
CA LYS A 153 12.96 -7.22 1.16
C LYS A 153 11.85 -6.19 0.91
N HIS A 154 11.37 -6.13 -0.33
CA HIS A 154 10.33 -5.19 -0.76
C HIS A 154 8.95 -5.83 -0.86
N LEU A 155 8.87 -7.15 -0.79
CA LEU A 155 7.67 -7.97 -0.92
C LEU A 155 7.39 -8.70 0.42
N ALA A 156 6.82 -7.95 1.35
CA ALA A 156 6.51 -8.44 2.70
C ALA A 156 5.42 -9.52 2.66
N ARG A 157 5.53 -10.53 3.56
CA ARG A 157 4.61 -11.66 3.62
C ARG A 157 4.06 -11.91 5.03
N PRO A 158 2.75 -12.16 5.16
CA PRO A 158 2.10 -12.58 6.41
C PRO A 158 2.75 -13.81 7.02
N SER A 159 3.07 -14.84 6.22
CA SER A 159 3.69 -16.08 6.67
C SER A 159 5.07 -15.88 7.33
N ARG A 160 5.72 -14.76 7.10
CA ARG A 160 6.98 -14.36 7.75
C ARG A 160 6.77 -13.41 8.93
N ASN A 161 5.53 -13.32 9.42
CA ASN A 161 5.12 -12.44 10.51
C ASN A 161 5.44 -10.96 10.26
N SER A 162 5.52 -10.53 8.99
CA SER A 162 5.70 -9.13 8.62
C SER A 162 4.39 -8.37 8.75
N ALA A 163 4.40 -7.12 9.24
CA ALA A 163 3.22 -6.27 9.29
C ALA A 163 2.64 -5.91 7.91
N CYS A 164 3.33 -6.18 6.84
CA CYS A 164 2.91 -5.96 5.45
C CYS A 164 2.36 -4.53 5.16
N LYS A 165 2.80 -3.53 5.94
CA LYS A 165 2.28 -2.15 5.93
C LYS A 165 2.11 -1.60 4.51
N ARG A 166 3.10 -1.77 3.65
CA ARG A 166 3.12 -1.19 2.30
C ARG A 166 2.06 -1.80 1.38
N LEU A 167 1.88 -3.11 1.42
CA LEU A 167 0.85 -3.78 0.63
C LEU A 167 -0.55 -3.51 1.20
N SER A 168 -0.71 -3.48 2.53
CA SER A 168 -1.98 -3.07 3.16
C SER A 168 -2.36 -1.63 2.80
N LEU A 169 -1.36 -0.72 2.75
CA LEU A 169 -1.56 0.67 2.32
C LEU A 169 -2.00 0.74 0.85
N TYR A 170 -1.32 0.01 -0.04
CA TYR A 170 -1.70 -0.08 -1.44
C TYR A 170 -3.14 -0.58 -1.63
N LEU A 171 -3.49 -1.68 -0.95
CA LEU A 171 -4.83 -2.26 -1.02
C LEU A 171 -5.90 -1.30 -0.47
N ARG A 172 -5.59 -0.57 0.61
CA ARG A 172 -6.50 0.48 1.11
C ARG A 172 -6.76 1.52 0.02
N TRP A 173 -5.71 2.05 -0.62
CA TRP A 173 -5.85 3.03 -1.69
C TRP A 173 -6.68 2.53 -2.87
N MET A 174 -6.48 1.29 -3.29
CA MET A 174 -7.17 0.74 -4.46
C MET A 174 -8.64 0.38 -4.17
N VAL A 175 -8.96 -0.05 -2.96
CA VAL A 175 -10.25 -0.68 -2.61
C VAL A 175 -11.22 0.31 -1.97
N ARG A 176 -10.78 1.16 -1.04
CA ARG A 176 -11.69 2.06 -0.33
C ARG A 176 -12.12 3.23 -1.22
N PRO A 177 -13.43 3.50 -1.39
CA PRO A 177 -13.88 4.75 -1.97
C PRO A 177 -13.76 5.86 -0.94
N GLY A 178 -13.28 7.03 -1.35
CA GLY A 178 -13.19 8.17 -0.44
C GLY A 178 -12.60 9.41 -1.12
N PRO A 179 -12.51 10.53 -0.39
CA PRO A 179 -11.91 11.75 -0.94
C PRO A 179 -10.38 11.64 -1.08
N VAL A 180 -9.76 10.65 -0.44
CA VAL A 180 -8.31 10.39 -0.48
C VAL A 180 -8.00 9.08 -1.20
N ASP A 181 -8.59 7.97 -0.75
CA ASP A 181 -8.42 6.66 -1.39
C ASP A 181 -9.16 6.61 -2.75
N LEU A 182 -8.70 5.78 -3.67
CA LEU A 182 -9.15 5.80 -5.07
C LEU A 182 -10.41 4.96 -5.32
N GLY A 183 -10.60 3.86 -4.58
CA GLY A 183 -11.77 2.99 -4.69
C GLY A 183 -12.01 2.39 -6.09
N ILE A 184 -10.93 2.13 -6.84
CA ILE A 184 -11.01 1.68 -8.23
C ILE A 184 -11.12 0.16 -8.39
N TRP A 185 -10.82 -0.61 -7.33
CA TRP A 185 -10.97 -2.07 -7.33
C TRP A 185 -12.34 -2.50 -6.81
N LYS A 186 -12.83 -3.64 -7.34
CA LYS A 186 -14.19 -4.14 -7.05
C LYS A 186 -14.22 -5.57 -6.52
N THR A 187 -13.14 -6.32 -6.67
CA THR A 187 -13.08 -7.73 -6.26
C THR A 187 -12.85 -7.90 -4.75
N ILE A 188 -12.20 -6.91 -4.12
CA ILE A 188 -11.94 -6.87 -2.69
C ILE A 188 -12.91 -5.89 -2.02
N LYS A 189 -13.47 -6.28 -0.88
CA LYS A 189 -14.37 -5.43 -0.10
C LYS A 189 -13.60 -4.63 0.96
N PRO A 190 -13.99 -3.38 1.28
CA PRO A 190 -13.37 -2.62 2.38
C PRO A 190 -13.36 -3.38 3.71
N SER A 191 -14.38 -4.21 3.98
CA SER A 191 -14.47 -5.05 5.19
C SER A 191 -13.37 -6.11 5.31
N GLN A 192 -12.72 -6.47 4.20
CA GLN A 192 -11.62 -7.45 4.15
C GLN A 192 -10.25 -6.81 4.35
N LEU A 193 -10.16 -5.47 4.30
CA LEU A 193 -8.88 -4.78 4.41
C LEU A 193 -8.27 -4.92 5.80
N LEU A 194 -6.93 -4.97 5.82
CA LEU A 194 -6.10 -4.92 7.01
C LEU A 194 -5.55 -3.50 7.20
N LEU A 195 -5.48 -3.02 8.45
CA LEU A 195 -4.91 -1.70 8.74
C LEU A 195 -3.40 -1.67 8.41
N PRO A 196 -2.92 -0.64 7.70
CA PRO A 196 -1.49 -0.41 7.49
C PRO A 196 -0.83 -0.04 8.84
N LEU A 197 -0.15 -0.99 9.47
CA LEU A 197 0.46 -0.78 10.78
C LEU A 197 1.92 -0.36 10.65
N ASP A 198 2.25 0.84 11.13
CA ASP A 198 3.62 1.33 11.27
C ASP A 198 3.94 1.80 12.71
N ILE A 199 5.07 2.50 12.89
CA ILE A 199 5.50 3.00 14.20
C ILE A 199 4.54 4.07 14.71
N HIS A 200 4.05 4.96 13.84
CA HIS A 200 3.16 6.05 14.22
C HIS A 200 1.77 5.55 14.59
N SER A 201 1.12 4.81 13.68
CA SER A 201 -0.21 4.24 13.92
C SER A 201 -0.19 3.24 15.09
N GLY A 202 0.87 2.42 15.22
CA GLY A 202 1.00 1.48 16.33
C GLY A 202 1.17 2.16 17.70
N ARG A 203 1.90 3.28 17.77
CA ARG A 203 2.02 4.07 19.01
C ARG A 203 0.67 4.66 19.41
N GLN A 204 -0.06 5.24 18.48
CA GLN A 204 -1.37 5.82 18.75
C GLN A 204 -2.42 4.76 19.11
N ALA A 205 -2.41 3.62 18.40
CA ALA A 205 -3.31 2.51 18.73
C ALA A 205 -3.12 2.01 20.16
N ARG A 206 -1.87 1.94 20.65
CA ARG A 206 -1.58 1.56 22.03
C ARG A 206 -1.99 2.65 23.02
N ALA A 207 -1.72 3.91 22.73
CA ALA A 207 -2.11 5.03 23.58
C ALA A 207 -3.64 5.11 23.76
N LEU A 208 -4.40 4.74 22.72
CA LEU A 208 -5.86 4.69 22.75
C LEU A 208 -6.44 3.37 23.27
N GLY A 209 -5.60 2.41 23.69
CA GLY A 209 -6.05 1.10 24.17
C GLY A 209 -6.66 0.20 23.08
N LEU A 210 -6.35 0.45 21.80
CA LEU A 210 -6.83 -0.34 20.66
C LEU A 210 -5.93 -1.53 20.33
N LEU A 211 -4.69 -1.52 20.86
CA LEU A 211 -3.68 -2.54 20.62
C LEU A 211 -2.81 -2.75 21.86
N ASP A 212 -2.83 -3.95 22.42
CA ASP A 212 -1.99 -4.30 23.59
C ASP A 212 -0.60 -4.80 23.19
N ARG A 213 -0.50 -5.42 21.98
CA ARG A 213 0.74 -6.04 21.51
C ARG A 213 1.84 -5.00 21.27
N LYS A 214 3.02 -5.21 21.90
CA LYS A 214 4.15 -4.26 21.82
C LYS A 214 4.83 -4.23 20.46
N MET A 215 4.93 -5.36 19.76
CA MET A 215 5.59 -5.47 18.45
C MET A 215 4.63 -5.08 17.32
N ASN A 216 5.16 -4.41 16.29
CA ASN A 216 4.43 -4.14 15.04
C ASN A 216 4.71 -5.27 14.04
N ASP A 217 4.15 -6.43 14.30
CA ASP A 217 4.23 -7.61 13.44
C ASP A 217 2.84 -7.97 12.89
N PHE A 218 2.75 -9.05 12.11
CA PHE A 218 1.49 -9.43 11.48
C PHE A 218 0.39 -9.75 12.51
N LYS A 219 0.75 -10.33 13.66
CA LYS A 219 -0.21 -10.59 14.74
C LYS A 219 -0.79 -9.30 15.33
N ALA A 220 0.01 -8.23 15.38
CA ALA A 220 -0.47 -6.91 15.79
C ALA A 220 -1.41 -6.30 14.76
N VAL A 221 -1.14 -6.50 13.45
CA VAL A 221 -2.04 -6.06 12.38
C VAL A 221 -3.42 -6.71 12.51
N ILE A 222 -3.46 -8.04 12.68
CA ILE A 222 -4.71 -8.77 12.88
C ILE A 222 -5.44 -8.26 14.13
N ALA A 223 -4.77 -8.19 15.29
CA ALA A 223 -5.39 -7.73 16.55
C ALA A 223 -5.97 -6.31 16.42
N LEU A 224 -5.22 -5.37 15.82
CA LEU A 224 -5.70 -4.00 15.60
C LEU A 224 -6.87 -3.96 14.63
N THR A 225 -6.79 -4.73 13.53
CA THR A 225 -7.86 -4.78 12.54
C THR A 225 -9.15 -5.33 13.14
N GLU A 226 -9.09 -6.38 13.98
CA GLU A 226 -10.27 -6.92 14.66
C GLU A 226 -10.87 -5.90 15.65
N THR A 227 -10.04 -5.18 16.40
CA THR A 227 -10.51 -4.10 17.27
C THR A 227 -11.23 -3.02 16.47
N CYS A 228 -10.68 -2.60 15.33
CA CYS A 228 -11.30 -1.61 14.45
C CYS A 228 -12.56 -2.18 13.74
N ARG A 229 -12.58 -3.48 13.39
CA ARG A 229 -13.75 -4.15 12.82
C ARG A 229 -14.93 -4.22 13.82
N ALA A 230 -14.65 -4.32 15.10
CA ALA A 230 -15.68 -4.21 16.14
C ALA A 230 -16.30 -2.80 16.21
N LEU A 231 -15.58 -1.76 15.79
CA LEU A 231 -16.07 -0.38 15.69
C LEU A 231 -16.82 -0.13 14.37
N ASP A 232 -16.28 -0.64 13.26
CA ASP A 232 -16.90 -0.58 11.93
C ASP A 232 -16.61 -1.87 11.15
N LYS A 233 -17.63 -2.75 11.07
CA LYS A 233 -17.50 -4.05 10.39
C LYS A 233 -17.41 -3.95 8.87
N HIS A 234 -17.83 -2.82 8.30
CA HIS A 234 -17.86 -2.63 6.85
C HIS A 234 -16.58 -2.00 6.31
N ASP A 235 -15.88 -1.21 7.14
CA ASP A 235 -14.67 -0.49 6.74
C ASP A 235 -13.70 -0.27 7.92
N PRO A 236 -13.09 -1.33 8.46
CA PRO A 236 -12.16 -1.20 9.59
C PRO A 236 -10.93 -0.38 9.26
N ALA A 237 -10.48 -0.39 8.00
CA ALA A 237 -9.25 0.29 7.57
C ALA A 237 -9.37 1.82 7.54
N ARG A 238 -10.59 2.38 7.61
CA ARG A 238 -10.80 3.83 7.72
C ARG A 238 -10.13 4.45 8.95
N TYR A 239 -10.01 3.69 10.02
CA TYR A 239 -9.39 4.16 11.26
C TYR A 239 -7.87 4.37 11.16
N ASP A 240 -7.23 3.92 10.07
CA ASP A 240 -5.84 4.27 9.80
C ASP A 240 -5.66 5.79 9.64
N TYR A 241 -6.64 6.51 9.07
CA TYR A 241 -6.60 7.98 8.99
C TYR A 241 -6.58 8.63 10.37
N ALA A 242 -7.35 8.13 11.32
CA ALA A 242 -7.34 8.62 12.69
C ALA A 242 -5.99 8.35 13.36
N LEU A 243 -5.50 7.12 13.30
CA LEU A 243 -4.25 6.72 13.97
C LEU A 243 -3.02 7.38 13.36
N PHE A 244 -2.95 7.43 12.03
CA PHE A 244 -1.84 8.07 11.34
C PHE A 244 -1.89 9.58 11.49
N GLY A 245 -3.07 10.20 11.36
CA GLY A 245 -3.27 11.64 11.55
C GLY A 245 -2.87 12.10 12.94
N LEU A 246 -3.32 11.41 13.99
CA LEU A 246 -2.88 11.66 15.37
C LEU A 246 -1.36 11.54 15.52
N GLY A 247 -0.76 10.55 14.89
CA GLY A 247 0.68 10.31 14.98
C GLY A 247 1.53 11.38 14.32
N MET A 248 1.01 12.03 13.28
CA MET A 248 1.73 13.01 12.47
C MET A 248 1.42 14.46 12.85
N TYR A 249 0.17 14.75 13.21
CA TYR A 249 -0.32 16.13 13.36
C TYR A 249 -0.84 16.42 14.78
N GLY A 250 -0.96 15.40 15.64
CA GLY A 250 -1.60 15.53 16.94
C GLY A 250 -3.13 15.47 16.88
N ASP A 251 -3.77 15.67 18.02
CA ASP A 251 -5.22 15.66 18.15
C ASP A 251 -5.77 17.07 17.87
N PRO A 252 -6.53 17.28 16.77
CA PRO A 252 -7.06 18.59 16.43
C PRO A 252 -8.24 19.04 17.32
N PHE A 253 -8.67 18.18 18.26
CA PHE A 253 -9.81 18.44 19.14
C PHE A 253 -9.41 18.55 20.63
N ASN A 254 -8.14 18.37 20.94
CA ASN A 254 -7.58 18.61 22.28
C ASN A 254 -6.70 19.86 22.21
N ASP A 255 -7.21 20.97 22.69
CA ASP A 255 -6.46 22.19 23.03
C ASP A 255 -5.59 21.97 24.28
#